data_052c84f8d7865b7333dbe174742bf88e
#
_entry.id   052c84f8d7865b7333dbe174742bf88e
#
_cell.length_a   1.000
_cell.length_b   1.000
_cell.length_c   1.000
_cell.angle_alpha   90.00
_cell.angle_beta   90.00
_cell.angle_gamma   90.00
#
_symmetry.space_group_name_H-M   'P 1'
#
loop_
_entity.id
_entity.type
_entity.pdbx_description
1 polymer ?
#
loop_
_entity_poly.entity_id
_entity_poly.type
_entity_poly.pdbx_seq_one_letter_code
_entity_poly.pdbx_strand_id
1 'polypeptide(L)'
;MTNINIDPGNDGTLEDIIANTEYGLVLDGDKSWSIGSNREQFHFACDIGWLVENGKKKQVVKNPTYRGETLPFYNSLSAVGDESTWQVHFVDNCGKGAPNQVMQLGHGVPVCRFDNVQVGE
;
A
#
# COMPACT_ATOMS: atom_id res chain seq x y z
N MET A 1 13.70 -12.00 7.33
CA MET A 1 12.74 -10.88 7.44
C MET A 1 13.23 -9.89 8.47
N THR A 2 12.83 -8.64 8.35
CA THR A 2 13.20 -7.58 9.27
C THR A 2 12.17 -6.47 9.26
N ASN A 3 12.26 -5.53 10.18
CA ASN A 3 11.45 -4.31 10.15
C ASN A 3 11.90 -3.45 8.98
N ILE A 4 10.97 -3.07 8.12
CA ILE A 4 11.22 -2.21 6.97
C ILE A 4 10.31 -1.00 7.08
N ASN A 5 10.88 0.18 6.92
CA ASN A 5 10.15 1.44 6.99
C ASN A 5 10.27 2.20 5.67
N ILE A 6 9.25 2.99 5.37
CA ILE A 6 9.33 4.03 4.35
C ILE A 6 9.38 5.36 5.09
N ASP A 7 10.40 6.17 4.83
CA ASP A 7 10.54 7.46 5.47
C ASP A 7 9.46 8.44 5.00
N PRO A 8 9.02 9.36 5.86
CA PRO A 8 8.10 10.41 5.44
C PRO A 8 8.69 11.26 4.31
N GLY A 9 7.80 11.72 3.43
CA GLY A 9 8.16 12.59 2.32
C GLY A 9 7.63 14.01 2.52
N ASN A 10 7.40 14.70 1.40
CA ASN A 10 7.02 16.11 1.39
C ASN A 10 5.73 16.39 0.63
N ASP A 11 4.91 15.37 0.39
CA ASP A 11 3.69 15.53 -0.42
C ASP A 11 2.43 15.80 0.42
N GLY A 12 2.61 16.10 1.70
CA GLY A 12 1.56 16.56 2.58
C GLY A 12 0.74 15.45 3.21
N THR A 13 -0.54 15.75 3.44
CA THR A 13 -1.48 14.84 4.07
C THR A 13 -2.13 13.91 3.04
N LEU A 14 -2.95 12.96 3.52
CA LEU A 14 -3.76 12.14 2.63
C LEU A 14 -4.65 13.00 1.73
N GLU A 15 -5.29 14.01 2.29
CA GLU A 15 -6.15 14.94 1.55
C GLU A 15 -5.38 15.68 0.46
N ASP A 16 -4.14 16.09 0.75
CA ASP A 16 -3.28 16.77 -0.23
C ASP A 16 -2.93 15.84 -1.40
N ILE A 17 -2.62 14.58 -1.10
CA ILE A 17 -2.29 13.60 -2.14
C ILE A 17 -3.53 13.29 -2.99
N ILE A 18 -4.69 13.14 -2.36
CA ILE A 18 -5.95 12.93 -3.08
C ILE A 18 -6.24 14.12 -4.01
N ALA A 19 -6.07 15.34 -3.51
CA ALA A 19 -6.32 16.55 -4.30
C ALA A 19 -5.44 16.63 -5.55
N ASN A 20 -4.25 16.04 -5.51
CA ASN A 20 -3.31 15.99 -6.62
C ASN A 20 -3.40 14.71 -7.46
N THR A 21 -4.45 13.92 -7.27
CA THR A 21 -4.68 12.68 -8.00
C THR A 21 -5.82 12.87 -8.97
N GLU A 22 -5.57 12.67 -10.25
CA GLU A 22 -6.57 12.84 -11.30
C GLU A 22 -7.55 11.66 -11.31
N TYR A 23 -7.03 10.44 -11.23
CA TYR A 23 -7.83 9.22 -11.22
C TYR A 23 -7.11 8.12 -10.45
N GLY A 24 -7.79 7.50 -9.51
CA GLY A 24 -7.18 6.43 -8.71
C GLY A 24 -8.09 5.85 -7.66
N LEU A 25 -7.49 5.06 -6.79
CA LEU A 25 -8.17 4.43 -5.64
C LEU A 25 -7.42 4.74 -4.36
N VAL A 26 -8.15 5.08 -3.31
CA VAL A 26 -7.63 5.04 -1.94
C VAL A 26 -8.04 3.71 -1.34
N LEU A 27 -7.07 2.97 -0.83
CA LEU A 27 -7.29 1.62 -0.29
C LEU A 27 -7.00 1.60 1.20
N ASP A 28 -7.82 0.88 1.94
CA ASP A 28 -7.66 0.75 3.39
C ASP A 28 -8.10 -0.63 3.87
N GLY A 29 -7.41 -1.13 4.88
CA GLY A 29 -7.73 -2.38 5.55
C GLY A 29 -7.31 -3.63 4.77
N ASP A 30 -6.28 -4.30 5.25
CA ASP A 30 -5.85 -5.59 4.70
C ASP A 30 -6.89 -6.65 5.02
N LYS A 31 -7.33 -7.37 4.01
CA LYS A 31 -8.31 -8.43 4.17
C LYS A 31 -7.71 -9.81 3.89
N SER A 32 -7.03 -9.95 2.77
CA SER A 32 -6.35 -11.16 2.39
C SER A 32 -5.19 -10.86 1.46
N TRP A 33 -4.24 -11.77 1.39
CA TRP A 33 -3.06 -11.56 0.57
C TRP A 33 -2.46 -12.88 0.09
N SER A 34 -1.68 -12.76 -0.97
CA SER A 34 -0.82 -13.81 -1.48
C SER A 34 0.49 -13.15 -1.91
N ILE A 35 1.61 -13.65 -1.42
CA ILE A 35 2.94 -13.09 -1.69
C ILE A 35 3.87 -14.23 -2.06
N GLY A 36 4.65 -14.08 -3.14
CA GLY A 36 5.68 -15.03 -3.52
C GLY A 36 6.72 -15.23 -2.42
N SER A 37 7.26 -16.45 -2.28
CA SER A 37 8.22 -16.79 -1.21
C SER A 37 9.47 -15.90 -1.22
N ASN A 38 9.89 -15.44 -2.38
CA ASN A 38 11.01 -14.51 -2.54
C ASN A 38 10.57 -13.05 -2.57
N ARG A 39 9.30 -12.78 -2.31
CA ARG A 39 8.70 -11.44 -2.33
C ARG A 39 8.75 -10.76 -3.71
N GLU A 40 8.83 -11.53 -4.77
CA GLU A 40 8.93 -11.02 -6.15
C GLU A 40 7.59 -10.50 -6.69
N GLN A 41 6.48 -11.05 -6.19
CA GLN A 41 5.13 -10.68 -6.61
C GLN A 41 4.17 -10.71 -5.44
N PHE A 42 3.05 -10.00 -5.60
CA PHE A 42 2.02 -9.91 -4.55
C PHE A 42 0.63 -9.71 -5.13
N HIS A 43 -0.37 -10.10 -4.36
CA HIS A 43 -1.77 -9.86 -4.63
C HIS A 43 -2.47 -9.58 -3.29
N PHE A 44 -3.09 -8.41 -3.15
CA PHE A 44 -3.77 -8.00 -1.93
C PHE A 44 -5.22 -7.69 -2.19
N ALA A 45 -6.06 -8.03 -1.20
CA ALA A 45 -7.43 -7.57 -1.14
C ALA A 45 -7.59 -6.66 0.09
N CYS A 46 -8.34 -5.59 -0.07
CA CYS A 46 -8.63 -4.63 0.98
C CYS A 46 -10.10 -4.69 1.38
N ASP A 47 -10.41 -4.22 2.58
CA ASP A 47 -11.79 -4.17 3.07
C ASP A 47 -12.60 -3.12 2.31
N ILE A 48 -12.01 -1.96 2.08
CA ILE A 48 -12.70 -0.83 1.47
C ILE A 48 -11.74 0.01 0.62
N GLY A 49 -12.29 0.65 -0.38
CA GLY A 49 -11.60 1.66 -1.17
C GLY A 49 -12.52 2.79 -1.56
N TRP A 50 -11.94 3.87 -2.03
CA TRP A 50 -12.69 5.02 -2.56
C TRP A 50 -12.13 5.36 -3.94
N LEU A 51 -13.04 5.46 -4.90
CA LEU A 51 -12.68 5.95 -6.24
C LEU A 51 -12.40 7.45 -6.14
N VAL A 52 -11.27 7.87 -6.69
CA VAL A 52 -10.87 9.28 -6.77
C VAL A 52 -10.91 9.73 -8.22
N GLU A 53 -11.62 10.82 -8.48
CA GLU A 53 -11.66 11.49 -9.79
C GLU A 53 -11.46 12.99 -9.60
N ASN A 54 -10.53 13.55 -10.37
CA ASN A 54 -10.22 14.98 -10.34
C ASN A 54 -9.98 15.53 -8.93
N GLY A 55 -9.22 14.79 -8.13
CA GLY A 55 -8.84 15.20 -6.79
C GLY A 55 -9.90 15.03 -5.72
N LYS A 56 -10.98 14.29 -6.00
CA LYS A 56 -12.07 14.10 -5.04
C LYS A 56 -12.49 12.65 -4.93
N LYS A 57 -12.79 12.22 -3.70
CA LYS A 57 -13.43 10.92 -3.48
C LYS A 57 -14.84 10.94 -4.03
N LYS A 58 -15.17 10.02 -4.92
CA LYS A 58 -16.49 9.97 -5.59
C LYS A 58 -17.37 8.84 -5.12
N GLN A 59 -16.78 7.66 -4.87
CA GLN A 59 -17.56 6.45 -4.69
C GLN A 59 -16.80 5.46 -3.83
N VAL A 60 -17.53 4.76 -2.96
CA VAL A 60 -16.98 3.67 -2.16
C VAL A 60 -16.93 2.40 -3.01
N VAL A 61 -15.81 1.69 -2.94
CA VAL A 61 -15.59 0.41 -3.60
C VAL A 61 -15.37 -0.66 -2.52
N LYS A 62 -16.13 -1.74 -2.60
CA LYS A 62 -16.01 -2.85 -1.66
C LYS A 62 -15.06 -3.91 -2.17
N ASN A 63 -14.26 -4.45 -1.26
CA ASN A 63 -13.33 -5.55 -1.53
C ASN A 63 -12.43 -5.30 -2.75
N PRO A 64 -11.81 -4.11 -2.85
CA PRO A 64 -10.90 -3.86 -3.96
C PRO A 64 -9.66 -4.74 -3.85
N THR A 65 -9.12 -5.13 -4.99
CA THR A 65 -7.88 -5.91 -5.05
C THR A 65 -6.85 -5.19 -5.89
N TYR A 66 -5.59 -5.41 -5.55
CA TYR A 66 -4.48 -4.93 -6.38
C TYR A 66 -3.33 -5.93 -6.37
N ARG A 67 -2.55 -5.90 -7.42
CA ARG A 67 -1.44 -6.84 -7.58
C ARG A 67 -0.31 -6.22 -8.36
N GLY A 68 0.86 -6.81 -8.24
CA GLY A 68 2.02 -6.36 -8.98
C GLY A 68 3.26 -7.18 -8.70
N GLU A 69 4.31 -6.78 -9.36
CA GLU A 69 5.67 -7.24 -9.08
C GLU A 69 6.34 -6.20 -8.17
N THR A 70 7.09 -6.67 -7.18
CA THR A 70 7.62 -5.81 -6.12
C THR A 70 8.47 -4.66 -6.62
N LEU A 71 9.45 -4.92 -7.49
CA LEU A 71 10.34 -3.88 -7.96
C LEU A 71 9.65 -2.85 -8.85
N PRO A 72 8.88 -3.23 -9.88
CA PRO A 72 8.12 -2.26 -10.66
C PRO A 72 7.12 -1.46 -9.80
N PHE A 73 6.50 -2.10 -8.82
CA PHE A 73 5.55 -1.43 -7.92
C PHE A 73 6.24 -0.32 -7.13
N TYR A 74 7.33 -0.62 -6.43
CA TYR A 74 8.04 0.41 -5.66
C TYR A 74 8.66 1.48 -6.55
N ASN A 75 9.06 1.15 -7.76
CA ASN A 75 9.56 2.13 -8.73
C ASN A 75 8.46 3.08 -9.24
N SER A 76 7.21 2.73 -9.06
CA SER A 76 6.08 3.58 -9.44
C SER A 76 5.62 4.55 -8.36
N LEU A 77 6.30 4.58 -7.21
CA LEU A 77 5.99 5.49 -6.11
C LEU A 77 6.13 6.94 -6.58
N SER A 78 5.01 7.68 -6.56
CA SER A 78 4.93 9.03 -7.13
C SER A 78 4.61 10.10 -6.09
N ALA A 79 4.11 9.74 -4.92
CA ALA A 79 3.88 10.69 -3.84
C ALA A 79 4.07 9.99 -2.49
N VAL A 80 4.65 10.71 -1.54
CA VAL A 80 4.92 10.22 -0.18
C VAL A 80 4.46 11.27 0.82
N GLY A 81 3.52 10.90 1.69
CA GLY A 81 2.98 11.79 2.69
C GLY A 81 4.01 12.23 3.73
N ASP A 82 3.69 13.31 4.43
CA ASP A 82 4.56 13.88 5.46
C ASP A 82 4.51 13.07 6.77
N GLU A 83 5.23 13.56 7.78
CA GLU A 83 5.29 12.91 9.09
C GLU A 83 3.92 12.71 9.73
N SER A 84 2.95 13.59 9.47
CA SER A 84 1.62 13.48 10.04
C SER A 84 0.87 12.23 9.57
N THR A 85 1.27 11.64 8.45
CA THR A 85 0.66 10.41 7.90
C THR A 85 1.40 9.15 8.30
N TRP A 86 2.56 9.28 8.96
CA TRP A 86 3.42 8.14 9.28
C TRP A 86 2.88 7.35 10.46
N GLN A 87 2.73 6.04 10.29
CA GLN A 87 2.24 5.12 11.31
C GLN A 87 3.04 3.82 11.29
N VAL A 88 3.19 3.20 12.46
CA VAL A 88 3.77 1.86 12.57
C VAL A 88 2.65 0.83 12.52
N HIS A 89 2.78 -0.13 11.61
CA HIS A 89 1.86 -1.25 11.48
C HIS A 89 2.55 -2.52 11.97
N PHE A 90 1.93 -3.19 12.92
CA PHE A 90 2.48 -4.40 13.52
C PHE A 90 1.96 -5.64 12.80
N VAL A 91 2.86 -6.61 12.60
CA VAL A 91 2.51 -7.92 12.04
C VAL A 91 2.93 -8.97 13.05
N ASP A 92 1.96 -9.59 13.72
CA ASP A 92 2.21 -10.54 14.80
C ASP A 92 2.88 -11.83 14.32
N ASN A 93 2.47 -12.33 13.17
CA ASN A 93 2.95 -13.58 12.60
C ASN A 93 3.28 -13.39 11.12
N CYS A 94 4.38 -12.71 10.84
CA CYS A 94 4.87 -12.57 9.47
C CYS A 94 5.65 -13.83 9.09
N GLY A 95 5.14 -14.57 8.13
CA GLY A 95 5.75 -15.81 7.65
C GLY A 95 6.39 -15.65 6.27
N LYS A 96 7.45 -16.40 6.06
CA LYS A 96 8.14 -16.43 4.76
C LYS A 96 8.81 -17.79 4.55
N GLY A 97 8.81 -18.26 3.30
CA GLY A 97 9.63 -19.39 2.88
C GLY A 97 11.00 -18.96 2.37
N ALA A 98 11.79 -19.93 1.97
CA ALA A 98 13.10 -19.79 1.35
C ALA A 98 14.12 -18.98 2.19
N PRO A 99 14.50 -19.39 3.42
CA PRO A 99 13.99 -20.51 4.21
C PRO A 99 12.73 -20.18 5.00
N ASN A 100 12.03 -21.19 5.48
CA ASN A 100 10.84 -21.01 6.32
C ASN A 100 11.17 -20.26 7.59
N GLN A 101 10.43 -19.17 7.84
CA GLN A 101 10.65 -18.32 9.00
C GLN A 101 9.36 -17.61 9.39
N VAL A 102 9.21 -17.30 10.68
CA VAL A 102 8.08 -16.54 11.21
C VAL A 102 8.63 -15.52 12.21
N MET A 103 8.19 -14.28 12.11
CA MET A 103 8.63 -13.20 12.98
C MET A 103 7.49 -12.24 13.31
N GLN A 104 7.62 -11.58 14.44
CA GLN A 104 6.82 -10.40 14.78
C GLN A 104 7.55 -9.17 14.24
N LEU A 105 6.88 -8.37 13.45
CA LEU A 105 7.48 -7.21 12.79
C LEU A 105 6.65 -5.95 13.00
N GLY A 106 7.32 -4.80 12.90
CA GLY A 106 6.68 -3.49 12.81
C GLY A 106 7.22 -2.74 11.60
N HIS A 107 6.32 -2.15 10.81
CA HIS A 107 6.68 -1.38 9.62
C HIS A 107 6.11 0.02 9.74
N GLY A 108 6.96 1.04 9.75
CA GLY A 108 6.53 2.43 9.74
C GLY A 108 6.40 2.94 8.32
N VAL A 109 5.23 3.46 7.97
CA VAL A 109 4.98 3.96 6.62
C VAL A 109 4.11 5.21 6.64
N PRO A 110 4.36 6.18 5.74
CA PRO A 110 3.44 7.27 5.47
C PRO A 110 2.39 6.83 4.45
N VAL A 111 1.47 7.73 4.11
CA VAL A 111 0.60 7.53 2.96
C VAL A 111 1.44 7.57 1.69
N CYS A 112 1.25 6.60 0.81
CA CYS A 112 2.01 6.48 -0.42
C CYS A 112 1.08 6.36 -1.62
N ARG A 113 1.46 6.98 -2.74
CA ARG A 113 0.77 6.83 -4.01
C ARG A 113 1.65 6.10 -5.00
N PHE A 114 1.12 5.04 -5.56
CA PHE A 114 1.80 4.24 -6.59
C PHE A 114 1.02 4.38 -7.91
N ASP A 115 1.74 4.56 -9.00
CA ASP A 115 1.12 4.75 -10.32
C ASP A 115 1.04 3.43 -11.10
N ASN A 116 0.04 3.35 -11.99
CA ASN A 116 -0.12 2.23 -12.92
C ASN A 116 -0.22 0.87 -12.24
N VAL A 117 -0.84 0.81 -11.08
CA VAL A 117 -1.06 -0.43 -10.36
C VAL A 117 -2.24 -1.19 -10.97
N GLN A 118 -2.07 -2.49 -11.18
CA GLN A 118 -3.17 -3.32 -11.67
C GLN A 118 -4.16 -3.59 -10.54
N VAL A 119 -5.41 -3.21 -10.76
CA VAL A 119 -6.51 -3.39 -9.79
C VAL A 119 -7.57 -4.33 -10.35
N GLY A 120 -8.34 -4.94 -9.45
CA GLY A 120 -9.33 -5.94 -9.81
C GLY A 120 -8.69 -7.33 -9.91
N GLU A 121 -9.44 -8.25 -10.46
CA GLU A 121 -9.01 -9.65 -10.59
C GLU A 121 -8.08 -9.90 -11.76
#